data_7c473ed6df0499ee336362b85019ead4
#
_entry.id   7c473ed6df0499ee336362b85019ead4
#
_cell.length_a   1.000
_cell.length_b   1.000
_cell.length_c   1.000
_cell.angle_alpha   90.00
_cell.angle_beta   90.00
_cell.angle_gamma   90.00
#
_symmetry.space_group_name_H-M   'P 1'
#
loop_
_entity.id
_entity.type
_entity.pdbx_description
1 polymer ?
#
loop_
_entity_poly.entity_id
_entity_poly.type
_entity_poly.pdbx_seq_one_letter_code
_entity_poly.pdbx_strand_id
1 'polypeptide(L)'
;MTLHQVYRLLLGCYPRAYRRQYEDEMIGVLLDDAAPGQRRPLARDVSALLGGAVRAHVRQVGARFSVEAWRDAAQVLGLIAALLLFVRAARVPVLHLSMYAQSYPDGIGEPFVLWPGGPLAALWLVVAVFAALGRGRAAAAIAVGGAAYEVVRVAEAYGQYSTVRNLWPAVLAAMVPLALAVRASRSATAVLARWRLGTLAAATVVSVGAPSVAMLTGADDSTSPIYGTWIFTVGVGRVEAILLTAGYLLFALVILSTPTVLRLRLLALVVPVGVTLLLTRVGLKTTGTFLEHSSHDGVPDALTGAQWSTLVLAPVVLFAVAVAILHHREHSGPQRA
;
A
#
# COMPACT_ATOMS: atom_id res chain seq x y z
N MET A 1 2.64 32.33 -35.38
CA MET A 1 2.99 30.91 -35.39
C MET A 1 2.14 30.20 -36.43
N THR A 2 2.76 29.40 -37.29
CA THR A 2 2.04 28.55 -38.24
C THR A 2 1.47 27.33 -37.54
N LEU A 3 0.44 26.69 -38.11
CA LEU A 3 -0.16 25.45 -37.54
C LEU A 3 0.91 24.35 -37.38
N HIS A 4 1.83 24.23 -38.30
CA HIS A 4 3.00 23.36 -38.24
C HIS A 4 3.85 23.59 -36.98
N GLN A 5 4.14 24.87 -36.64
CA GLN A 5 4.93 25.21 -35.43
C GLN A 5 4.19 24.83 -34.14
N VAL A 6 2.86 24.99 -34.11
CA VAL A 6 2.04 24.62 -32.96
C VAL A 6 2.04 23.11 -32.76
N TYR A 7 1.87 22.32 -33.81
CA TYR A 7 1.95 20.85 -33.70
C TYR A 7 3.34 20.37 -33.26
N ARG A 8 4.42 20.98 -33.80
CA ARG A 8 5.79 20.64 -33.36
C ARG A 8 6.00 20.95 -31.88
N LEU A 9 5.43 22.01 -31.36
CA LEU A 9 5.50 22.36 -29.93
C LEU A 9 4.72 21.35 -29.07
N LEU A 10 3.52 20.92 -29.51
CA LEU A 10 2.73 19.88 -28.83
C LEU A 10 3.43 18.52 -28.85
N LEU A 11 4.08 18.15 -29.98
CA LEU A 11 4.89 16.94 -30.05
C LEU A 11 6.12 17.00 -29.13
N GLY A 12 6.51 18.19 -28.68
CA GLY A 12 7.51 18.37 -27.63
C GLY A 12 7.20 17.62 -26.33
N CYS A 13 5.91 17.32 -26.06
CA CYS A 13 5.48 16.51 -24.95
C CYS A 13 5.80 15.00 -25.08
N TYR A 14 6.16 14.53 -26.29
CA TYR A 14 6.53 13.14 -26.50
C TYR A 14 7.99 12.86 -26.13
N PRO A 15 8.34 11.60 -25.73
CA PRO A 15 9.71 11.20 -25.47
C PRO A 15 10.65 11.48 -26.64
N ARG A 16 11.89 11.90 -26.36
CA ARG A 16 12.88 12.25 -27.40
C ARG A 16 13.13 11.12 -28.42
N ALA A 17 13.16 9.86 -27.94
CA ALA A 17 13.37 8.70 -28.82
C ALA A 17 12.19 8.52 -29.80
N TYR A 18 10.96 8.69 -29.33
CA TYR A 18 9.75 8.60 -30.12
C TYR A 18 9.68 9.73 -31.18
N ARG A 19 10.02 10.97 -30.77
CA ARG A 19 10.05 12.12 -31.70
C ARG A 19 11.05 11.93 -32.83
N ARG A 20 12.28 11.46 -32.53
CA ARG A 20 13.29 11.23 -33.57
C ARG A 20 12.84 10.26 -34.66
N GLN A 21 11.92 9.38 -34.34
CA GLN A 21 11.46 8.34 -35.26
C GLN A 21 10.20 8.73 -36.00
N TYR A 22 9.27 9.47 -35.34
CA TYR A 22 7.91 9.64 -35.85
C TYR A 22 7.46 11.10 -35.96
N GLU A 23 8.28 12.12 -35.61
CA GLU A 23 7.87 13.52 -35.53
C GLU A 23 7.37 14.02 -36.89
N ASP A 24 8.12 13.79 -37.95
CA ASP A 24 7.78 14.28 -39.29
C ASP A 24 6.54 13.58 -39.87
N GLU A 25 6.41 12.27 -39.65
CA GLU A 25 5.24 11.49 -40.05
C GLU A 25 3.97 11.97 -39.31
N MET A 26 4.05 12.18 -38.01
CA MET A 26 2.91 12.68 -37.21
C MET A 26 2.51 14.08 -37.62
N ILE A 27 3.47 14.96 -37.91
CA ILE A 27 3.17 16.30 -38.39
C ILE A 27 2.50 16.23 -39.77
N GLY A 28 2.98 15.37 -40.67
CA GLY A 28 2.37 15.17 -41.98
C GLY A 28 0.90 14.78 -41.87
N VAL A 29 0.60 13.72 -41.11
CA VAL A 29 -0.78 13.25 -40.90
C VAL A 29 -1.68 14.33 -40.29
N LEU A 30 -1.18 15.10 -39.29
CA LEU A 30 -1.94 16.16 -38.65
C LEU A 30 -2.21 17.38 -39.56
N LEU A 31 -1.31 17.63 -40.51
CA LEU A 31 -1.51 18.71 -41.49
C LEU A 31 -2.42 18.27 -42.62
N ASP A 32 -2.39 17.01 -43.03
CA ASP A 32 -3.28 16.45 -44.05
C ASP A 32 -4.74 16.38 -43.56
N ASP A 33 -4.96 16.13 -42.26
CA ASP A 33 -6.30 16.15 -41.65
C ASP A 33 -6.83 17.58 -41.31
N ALA A 34 -5.99 18.60 -41.46
CA ALA A 34 -6.35 19.98 -41.14
C ALA A 34 -7.20 20.59 -42.25
N ALA A 35 -8.28 21.32 -41.88
CA ALA A 35 -9.13 22.01 -42.81
C ALA A 35 -8.36 23.15 -43.56
N PRO A 36 -8.67 23.44 -44.85
CA PRO A 36 -8.06 24.52 -45.58
C PRO A 36 -8.17 25.85 -44.82
N GLY A 37 -7.03 26.52 -44.57
CA GLY A 37 -6.97 27.77 -43.82
C GLY A 37 -6.98 27.66 -42.31
N GLN A 38 -6.96 26.47 -41.75
CA GLN A 38 -6.89 26.24 -40.30
C GLN A 38 -5.56 26.78 -39.74
N ARG A 39 -5.64 27.66 -38.73
CA ARG A 39 -4.47 28.27 -38.09
C ARG A 39 -4.19 27.74 -36.67
N ARG A 40 -5.15 27.02 -36.06
CA ARG A 40 -5.05 26.49 -34.70
C ARG A 40 -5.47 25.02 -34.68
N PRO A 41 -4.82 24.16 -33.85
CA PRO A 41 -5.26 22.78 -33.65
C PRO A 41 -6.67 22.73 -33.07
N LEU A 42 -7.44 21.73 -33.42
CA LEU A 42 -8.72 21.44 -32.76
C LEU A 42 -8.47 20.92 -31.34
N ALA A 43 -9.38 21.19 -30.43
CA ALA A 43 -9.27 20.71 -29.04
C ALA A 43 -9.16 19.17 -28.95
N ARG A 44 -9.86 18.44 -29.84
CA ARG A 44 -9.78 16.98 -29.94
C ARG A 44 -8.36 16.50 -30.31
N ASP A 45 -7.67 17.21 -31.21
CA ASP A 45 -6.32 16.84 -31.65
C ASP A 45 -5.30 17.08 -30.54
N VAL A 46 -5.44 18.20 -29.81
CA VAL A 46 -4.63 18.50 -28.63
C VAL A 46 -4.81 17.42 -27.57
N SER A 47 -6.06 17.05 -27.25
CA SER A 47 -6.34 16.02 -26.24
C SER A 47 -5.82 14.64 -26.68
N ALA A 48 -5.95 14.28 -27.95
CA ALA A 48 -5.44 13.04 -28.52
C ALA A 48 -3.90 12.99 -28.47
N LEU A 49 -3.22 14.09 -28.80
CA LEU A 49 -1.76 14.21 -28.72
C LEU A 49 -1.26 14.11 -27.29
N LEU A 50 -1.89 14.81 -26.34
CA LEU A 50 -1.51 14.73 -24.93
C LEU A 50 -1.74 13.32 -24.35
N GLY A 51 -2.89 12.70 -24.66
CA GLY A 51 -3.17 11.32 -24.28
C GLY A 51 -2.19 10.31 -24.92
N GLY A 52 -1.79 10.56 -26.17
CA GLY A 52 -0.75 9.81 -26.89
C GLY A 52 0.63 9.96 -26.25
N ALA A 53 0.99 11.19 -25.86
CA ALA A 53 2.26 11.49 -25.19
C ALA A 53 2.36 10.78 -23.83
N VAL A 54 1.29 10.83 -23.01
CA VAL A 54 1.22 10.11 -21.74
C VAL A 54 1.40 8.60 -21.97
N ARG A 55 0.67 8.01 -22.95
CA ARG A 55 0.82 6.59 -23.29
C ARG A 55 2.23 6.24 -23.79
N ALA A 56 2.84 7.11 -24.60
CA ALA A 56 4.20 6.90 -25.08
C ALA A 56 5.23 6.95 -23.94
N HIS A 57 5.10 7.87 -22.98
CA HIS A 57 5.92 7.91 -21.77
C HIS A 57 5.74 6.65 -20.92
N VAL A 58 4.50 6.24 -20.66
CA VAL A 58 4.21 5.01 -19.89
C VAL A 58 4.79 3.78 -20.58
N ARG A 59 4.66 3.66 -21.91
CA ARG A 59 5.25 2.55 -22.67
C ARG A 59 6.78 2.57 -22.66
N GLN A 60 7.39 3.74 -22.79
CA GLN A 60 8.85 3.87 -22.77
C GLN A 60 9.42 3.58 -21.39
N VAL A 61 8.75 4.06 -20.33
CA VAL A 61 9.08 3.71 -18.96
C VAL A 61 8.92 2.20 -18.76
N GLY A 62 7.81 1.60 -19.22
CA GLY A 62 7.58 0.15 -19.11
C GLY A 62 8.58 -0.72 -19.86
N ALA A 63 9.05 -0.29 -21.03
CA ALA A 63 10.01 -1.05 -21.84
C ALA A 63 11.44 -1.06 -21.27
N ARG A 64 11.79 -0.07 -20.44
CA ARG A 64 13.14 0.08 -19.85
C ARG A 64 13.23 -0.44 -18.41
N PHE A 65 12.10 -0.68 -17.76
CA PHE A 65 12.09 -1.35 -16.46
C PHE A 65 12.41 -2.83 -16.65
N SER A 66 13.21 -3.39 -15.76
CA SER A 66 13.23 -4.85 -15.60
C SER A 66 11.88 -5.26 -14.99
N VAL A 67 10.88 -5.35 -15.87
CA VAL A 67 9.46 -5.60 -15.52
C VAL A 67 9.34 -6.83 -14.60
N GLU A 68 10.22 -7.82 -14.80
CA GLU A 68 10.26 -9.02 -13.98
C GLU A 68 10.58 -8.72 -12.52
N ALA A 69 11.60 -7.91 -12.23
CA ALA A 69 11.98 -7.60 -10.85
C ALA A 69 10.92 -6.74 -10.12
N TRP A 70 10.18 -5.90 -10.83
CA TRP A 70 9.03 -5.19 -10.26
C TRP A 70 7.86 -6.13 -9.98
N ARG A 71 7.62 -7.11 -10.88
CA ARG A 71 6.60 -8.14 -10.69
C ARG A 71 6.92 -9.03 -9.48
N ASP A 72 8.16 -9.44 -9.34
CA ASP A 72 8.63 -10.22 -8.19
C ASP A 72 8.50 -9.41 -6.90
N ALA A 73 8.88 -8.12 -6.90
CA ALA A 73 8.70 -7.23 -5.76
C ALA A 73 7.22 -7.07 -5.38
N ALA A 74 6.33 -6.91 -6.36
CA ALA A 74 4.90 -6.81 -6.12
C ALA A 74 4.33 -8.09 -5.48
N GLN A 75 4.72 -9.27 -5.94
CA GLN A 75 4.28 -10.54 -5.34
C GLN A 75 4.76 -10.70 -3.90
N VAL A 76 6.01 -10.35 -3.61
CA VAL A 76 6.56 -10.39 -2.25
C VAL A 76 5.84 -9.38 -1.36
N LEU A 77 5.60 -8.16 -1.86
CA LEU A 77 4.83 -7.16 -1.13
C LEU A 77 3.41 -7.65 -0.84
N GLY A 78 2.73 -8.21 -1.85
CA GLY A 78 1.38 -8.74 -1.70
C GLY A 78 1.28 -9.79 -0.60
N LEU A 79 2.25 -10.71 -0.53
CA LEU A 79 2.35 -11.71 0.54
C LEU A 79 2.57 -11.07 1.92
N ILE A 80 3.56 -10.17 2.04
CA ILE A 80 3.88 -9.50 3.31
C ILE A 80 2.69 -8.66 3.77
N ALA A 81 2.06 -7.92 2.87
CA ALA A 81 0.91 -7.09 3.16
C ALA A 81 -0.31 -7.92 3.62
N ALA A 82 -0.58 -9.05 2.97
CA ALA A 82 -1.64 -9.96 3.38
C ALA A 82 -1.39 -10.54 4.79
N LEU A 83 -0.14 -10.90 5.11
CA LEU A 83 0.24 -11.35 6.45
C LEU A 83 0.09 -10.25 7.51
N LEU A 84 0.48 -9.01 7.20
CA LEU A 84 0.30 -7.88 8.12
C LEU A 84 -1.19 -7.58 8.38
N LEU A 85 -2.03 -7.66 7.35
CA LEU A 85 -3.49 -7.50 7.48
C LEU A 85 -4.11 -8.67 8.25
N PHE A 86 -3.63 -9.89 8.04
CA PHE A 86 -4.00 -11.05 8.84
C PHE A 86 -3.66 -10.84 10.31
N VAL A 87 -2.40 -10.48 10.63
CA VAL A 87 -1.96 -10.19 12.01
C VAL A 87 -2.88 -9.17 12.66
N ARG A 88 -3.16 -8.06 11.96
CA ARG A 88 -4.05 -7.02 12.48
C ARG A 88 -5.46 -7.53 12.76
N ALA A 89 -6.03 -8.29 11.82
CA ALA A 89 -7.39 -8.80 11.93
C ALA A 89 -7.51 -9.93 12.98
N ALA A 90 -6.49 -10.76 13.13
CA ALA A 90 -6.47 -11.91 14.03
C ALA A 90 -6.31 -11.53 15.52
N ARG A 91 -5.77 -10.35 15.82
CA ARG A 91 -5.54 -9.92 17.22
C ARG A 91 -6.80 -9.90 18.06
N VAL A 92 -7.90 -9.36 17.54
CA VAL A 92 -9.17 -9.25 18.28
C VAL A 92 -9.75 -10.64 18.61
N PRO A 93 -9.96 -11.55 17.63
CA PRO A 93 -10.45 -12.88 17.94
C PRO A 93 -9.49 -13.69 18.84
N VAL A 94 -8.16 -13.52 18.71
CA VAL A 94 -7.20 -14.20 19.57
C VAL A 94 -7.29 -13.69 21.02
N LEU A 95 -7.41 -12.39 21.22
CA LEU A 95 -7.62 -11.79 22.55
C LEU A 95 -8.90 -12.33 23.18
N HIS A 96 -10.02 -12.29 22.47
CA HIS A 96 -11.30 -12.80 22.98
C HIS A 96 -11.23 -14.30 23.31
N LEU A 97 -10.58 -15.10 22.45
CA LEU A 97 -10.37 -16.53 22.74
C LEU A 97 -9.57 -16.74 24.04
N SER A 98 -8.54 -15.93 24.27
CA SER A 98 -7.74 -16.00 25.49
C SER A 98 -8.56 -15.58 26.73
N MET A 99 -9.38 -14.55 26.62
CA MET A 99 -10.29 -14.13 27.68
C MET A 99 -11.32 -15.20 28.00
N TYR A 100 -11.91 -15.82 26.96
CA TYR A 100 -12.87 -16.89 27.11
C TYR A 100 -12.24 -18.09 27.81
N ALA A 101 -11.06 -18.55 27.41
CA ALA A 101 -10.35 -19.67 28.01
C ALA A 101 -10.03 -19.45 29.50
N GLN A 102 -9.79 -18.20 29.92
CA GLN A 102 -9.57 -17.87 31.33
C GLN A 102 -10.87 -17.81 32.14
N SER A 103 -11.95 -17.30 31.53
CA SER A 103 -13.24 -17.13 32.21
C SER A 103 -14.01 -18.44 32.35
N TYR A 104 -13.79 -19.39 31.45
CA TYR A 104 -14.49 -20.67 31.37
C TYR A 104 -13.52 -21.84 31.23
N PRO A 105 -12.70 -22.14 32.25
CA PRO A 105 -11.69 -23.23 32.19
C PRO A 105 -12.33 -24.58 31.94
N ASP A 106 -13.57 -24.81 32.38
CA ASP A 106 -14.30 -26.06 32.21
C ASP A 106 -15.06 -26.17 30.89
N GLY A 107 -14.90 -25.20 29.98
CA GLY A 107 -15.53 -25.20 28.66
C GLY A 107 -17.06 -25.02 28.67
N ILE A 108 -17.68 -24.76 29.82
CA ILE A 108 -19.12 -24.57 29.98
C ILE A 108 -19.39 -23.06 29.96
N GLY A 109 -19.53 -22.50 28.77
CA GLY A 109 -19.87 -21.10 28.59
C GLY A 109 -20.78 -20.89 27.39
N GLU A 110 -21.20 -19.65 27.20
CA GLU A 110 -21.96 -19.26 26.00
C GLU A 110 -21.19 -19.70 24.75
N PRO A 111 -21.89 -20.23 23.72
CA PRO A 111 -21.23 -20.68 22.51
C PRO A 111 -20.45 -19.53 21.88
N PHE A 112 -19.24 -19.87 21.45
CA PHE A 112 -18.31 -18.96 20.76
C PHE A 112 -19.02 -18.27 19.58
N VAL A 113 -19.46 -17.04 19.80
CA VAL A 113 -20.02 -16.23 18.74
C VAL A 113 -18.88 -15.76 17.84
N LEU A 114 -19.01 -15.92 16.52
CA LEU A 114 -18.05 -15.41 15.52
C LEU A 114 -17.85 -13.92 15.72
N TRP A 115 -16.70 -13.54 16.31
CA TRP A 115 -16.41 -12.15 16.59
C TRP A 115 -16.23 -11.30 15.36
N PRO A 116 -16.54 -10.00 15.46
CA PRO A 116 -16.12 -9.04 14.48
C PRO A 116 -14.60 -9.12 14.28
N GLY A 117 -14.16 -9.53 13.11
CA GLY A 117 -12.73 -9.69 12.77
C GLY A 117 -12.30 -11.11 12.44
N GLY A 118 -12.94 -12.15 12.97
CA GLY A 118 -12.62 -13.54 12.64
C GLY A 118 -12.73 -13.86 11.14
N PRO A 119 -13.84 -13.56 10.49
CA PRO A 119 -13.99 -13.74 9.04
C PRO A 119 -12.97 -12.96 8.23
N LEU A 120 -12.64 -11.73 8.64
CA LEU A 120 -11.64 -10.91 7.98
C LEU A 120 -10.22 -11.49 8.16
N ALA A 121 -9.91 -12.01 9.34
CA ALA A 121 -8.64 -12.70 9.58
C ALA A 121 -8.54 -13.96 8.71
N ALA A 122 -9.59 -14.77 8.65
CA ALA A 122 -9.63 -15.94 7.79
C ALA A 122 -9.45 -15.58 6.31
N LEU A 123 -10.10 -14.51 5.83
CA LEU A 123 -9.93 -14.02 4.48
C LEU A 123 -8.47 -13.65 4.17
N TRP A 124 -7.83 -12.85 5.02
CA TRP A 124 -6.45 -12.45 4.79
C TRP A 124 -5.46 -13.61 4.91
N LEU A 125 -5.73 -14.60 5.77
CA LEU A 125 -4.95 -15.84 5.83
C LEU A 125 -5.06 -16.61 4.52
N VAL A 126 -6.27 -16.78 3.98
CA VAL A 126 -6.51 -17.44 2.70
C VAL A 126 -5.77 -16.70 1.57
N VAL A 127 -5.84 -15.36 1.53
CA VAL A 127 -5.08 -14.55 0.57
C VAL A 127 -3.58 -14.82 0.68
N ALA A 128 -3.02 -14.83 1.90
CA ALA A 128 -1.60 -15.10 2.13
C ALA A 128 -1.20 -16.51 1.68
N VAL A 129 -2.02 -17.53 1.97
CA VAL A 129 -1.78 -18.92 1.55
C VAL A 129 -1.81 -19.04 0.03
N PHE A 130 -2.81 -18.48 -0.65
CA PHE A 130 -2.87 -18.50 -2.11
C PHE A 130 -1.70 -17.74 -2.76
N ALA A 131 -1.29 -16.61 -2.18
CA ALA A 131 -0.10 -15.87 -2.62
C ALA A 131 1.18 -16.71 -2.44
N ALA A 132 1.33 -17.39 -1.29
CA ALA A 132 2.46 -18.27 -1.01
C ALA A 132 2.52 -19.48 -1.98
N LEU A 133 1.36 -20.03 -2.34
CA LEU A 133 1.23 -21.12 -3.32
C LEU A 133 1.44 -20.66 -4.78
N GLY A 134 1.73 -19.38 -5.01
CA GLY A 134 1.92 -18.82 -6.36
C GLY A 134 0.62 -18.61 -7.15
N ARG A 135 -0.54 -18.74 -6.50
CA ARG A 135 -1.86 -18.49 -7.11
C ARG A 135 -2.27 -17.01 -6.99
N GLY A 136 -1.38 -16.10 -7.41
CA GLY A 136 -1.54 -14.65 -7.23
C GLY A 136 -2.87 -14.08 -7.71
N ARG A 137 -3.39 -14.52 -8.86
CA ARG A 137 -4.69 -14.04 -9.39
C ARG A 137 -5.88 -14.44 -8.52
N ALA A 138 -5.88 -15.68 -8.01
CA ALA A 138 -6.93 -16.12 -7.09
C ALA A 138 -6.83 -15.36 -5.77
N ALA A 139 -5.61 -15.19 -5.24
CA ALA A 139 -5.37 -14.35 -4.07
C ALA A 139 -5.82 -12.90 -4.28
N ALA A 140 -5.53 -12.31 -5.46
CA ALA A 140 -5.98 -10.97 -5.81
C ALA A 140 -7.50 -10.85 -5.84
N ALA A 141 -8.20 -11.82 -6.44
CA ALA A 141 -9.67 -11.82 -6.50
C ALA A 141 -10.30 -11.86 -5.10
N ILE A 142 -9.77 -12.71 -4.21
CA ILE A 142 -10.24 -12.77 -2.81
C ILE A 142 -9.89 -11.48 -2.07
N ALA A 143 -8.70 -10.93 -2.29
CA ALA A 143 -8.24 -9.70 -1.65
C ALA A 143 -9.10 -8.47 -1.99
N VAL A 144 -9.76 -8.44 -3.16
CA VAL A 144 -10.73 -7.38 -3.50
C VAL A 144 -11.84 -7.29 -2.46
N GLY A 145 -12.38 -8.44 -2.01
CA GLY A 145 -13.40 -8.46 -0.94
C GLY A 145 -12.90 -7.88 0.37
N GLY A 146 -11.68 -8.22 0.78
CA GLY A 146 -11.04 -7.65 1.97
C GLY A 146 -10.78 -6.15 1.85
N ALA A 147 -10.31 -5.71 0.68
CA ALA A 147 -10.09 -4.28 0.40
C ALA A 147 -11.41 -3.49 0.43
N ALA A 148 -12.46 -4.03 -0.20
CA ALA A 148 -13.79 -3.42 -0.18
C ALA A 148 -14.32 -3.28 1.26
N TYR A 149 -14.17 -4.31 2.08
CA TYR A 149 -14.56 -4.28 3.49
C TYR A 149 -13.82 -3.16 4.26
N GLU A 150 -12.48 -3.05 4.11
CA GLU A 150 -11.73 -1.99 4.79
C GLU A 150 -12.12 -0.59 4.31
N VAL A 151 -12.42 -0.41 3.02
CA VAL A 151 -12.91 0.86 2.48
C VAL A 151 -14.29 1.21 3.03
N VAL A 152 -15.22 0.25 3.08
CA VAL A 152 -16.55 0.44 3.65
C VAL A 152 -16.45 0.84 5.13
N ARG A 153 -15.61 0.15 5.90
CA ARG A 153 -15.35 0.51 7.30
C ARG A 153 -14.83 1.94 7.49
N VAL A 154 -13.96 2.39 6.59
CA VAL A 154 -13.49 3.78 6.60
C VAL A 154 -14.65 4.74 6.27
N ALA A 155 -15.51 4.38 5.32
CA ALA A 155 -16.66 5.20 4.94
C ALA A 155 -17.73 5.28 6.05
N GLU A 156 -18.03 4.16 6.72
CA GLU A 156 -18.98 4.10 7.84
C GLU A 156 -18.52 4.92 9.04
N ALA A 157 -17.22 4.90 9.32
CA ALA A 157 -16.64 5.65 10.41
C ALA A 157 -16.06 7.01 9.95
N TYR A 158 -16.54 7.51 8.80
CA TYR A 158 -16.17 8.83 8.29
C TYR A 158 -16.51 9.92 9.31
N GLY A 159 -15.55 10.80 9.56
CA GLY A 159 -15.69 11.84 10.59
C GLY A 159 -15.21 11.43 11.98
N GLN A 160 -14.93 10.15 12.25
CA GLN A 160 -14.35 9.74 13.53
C GLN A 160 -12.81 9.84 13.46
N TYR A 161 -12.21 10.48 14.47
CA TYR A 161 -10.75 10.62 14.58
C TYR A 161 -10.01 9.27 14.54
N SER A 162 -10.57 8.24 15.18
CA SER A 162 -10.03 6.88 15.16
C SER A 162 -9.89 6.31 13.76
N THR A 163 -10.78 6.66 12.84
CA THR A 163 -10.80 6.20 11.46
C THR A 163 -9.63 6.76 10.67
N VAL A 164 -9.38 8.06 10.81
CA VAL A 164 -8.26 8.72 10.13
C VAL A 164 -6.93 8.14 10.59
N ARG A 165 -6.77 7.88 11.89
CA ARG A 165 -5.59 7.21 12.44
C ARG A 165 -5.38 5.81 11.87
N ASN A 166 -6.43 5.18 11.36
CA ASN A 166 -6.45 3.81 10.87
C ASN A 166 -6.61 3.70 9.35
N LEU A 167 -6.29 4.74 8.58
CA LEU A 167 -6.33 4.68 7.11
C LEU A 167 -5.27 3.76 6.49
N TRP A 168 -4.14 3.54 7.14
CA TRP A 168 -3.06 2.73 6.61
C TRP A 168 -3.46 1.28 6.26
N PRO A 169 -4.35 0.59 7.01
CA PRO A 169 -4.78 -0.75 6.62
C PRO A 169 -5.64 -0.73 5.37
N ALA A 170 -6.47 0.28 5.17
CA ALA A 170 -7.26 0.41 3.95
C ALA A 170 -6.37 0.65 2.72
N VAL A 171 -5.34 1.50 2.85
CA VAL A 171 -4.34 1.70 1.79
C VAL A 171 -3.58 0.39 1.51
N LEU A 172 -3.12 -0.30 2.55
CA LEU A 172 -2.43 -1.57 2.40
C LEU A 172 -3.35 -2.63 1.76
N ALA A 173 -4.60 -2.72 2.21
CA ALA A 173 -5.59 -3.64 1.66
C ALA A 173 -5.89 -3.37 0.18
N ALA A 174 -5.97 -2.11 -0.23
CA ALA A 174 -6.15 -1.74 -1.63
C ALA A 174 -4.93 -2.09 -2.50
N MET A 175 -3.73 -2.06 -1.93
CA MET A 175 -2.50 -2.43 -2.66
C MET A 175 -2.35 -3.94 -2.87
N VAL A 176 -2.88 -4.79 -1.98
CA VAL A 176 -2.73 -6.26 -2.08
C VAL A 176 -3.29 -6.81 -3.40
N PRO A 177 -4.56 -6.56 -3.79
CA PRO A 177 -5.07 -7.08 -5.05
C PRO A 177 -4.30 -6.55 -6.25
N LEU A 178 -3.87 -5.29 -6.25
CA LEU A 178 -3.07 -4.71 -7.33
C LEU A 178 -1.70 -5.41 -7.44
N ALA A 179 -1.03 -5.64 -6.31
CA ALA A 179 0.26 -6.29 -6.26
C ALA A 179 0.18 -7.76 -6.71
N LEU A 180 -0.84 -8.50 -6.27
CA LEU A 180 -1.02 -9.93 -6.57
C LEU A 180 -1.61 -10.19 -7.96
N ALA A 181 -2.35 -9.24 -8.54
CA ALA A 181 -2.86 -9.35 -9.92
C ALA A 181 -1.74 -9.31 -10.97
N VAL A 182 -0.61 -8.74 -10.65
CA VAL A 182 0.56 -8.67 -11.55
C VAL A 182 1.09 -10.08 -11.81
N ARG A 183 1.16 -10.47 -13.09
CA ARG A 183 1.66 -11.79 -13.47
C ARG A 183 3.18 -11.83 -13.33
N ALA A 184 3.68 -12.41 -12.25
CA ALA A 184 5.10 -12.65 -12.05
C ALA A 184 5.52 -14.01 -12.65
N SER A 185 6.80 -14.12 -12.99
CA SER A 185 7.41 -15.38 -13.46
C SER A 185 7.65 -16.35 -12.32
N ARG A 186 7.77 -15.84 -11.08
CA ARG A 186 8.08 -16.61 -9.88
C ARG A 186 7.05 -16.31 -8.78
N SER A 187 6.76 -17.32 -7.96
CA SER A 187 5.97 -17.09 -6.74
C SER A 187 6.78 -16.31 -5.69
N ALA A 188 6.09 -15.62 -4.79
CA ALA A 188 6.76 -14.92 -3.68
C ALA A 188 7.67 -15.84 -2.87
N THR A 189 7.25 -17.08 -2.65
CA THR A 189 8.03 -18.10 -1.93
C THR A 189 9.27 -18.58 -2.70
N ALA A 190 9.24 -18.57 -4.03
CA ALA A 190 10.39 -18.88 -4.86
C ALA A 190 11.43 -17.75 -4.89
N VAL A 191 10.97 -16.50 -4.72
CA VAL A 191 11.84 -15.31 -4.66
C VAL A 191 12.50 -15.17 -3.28
N LEU A 192 11.78 -15.54 -2.21
CA LEU A 192 12.28 -15.48 -0.85
C LEU A 192 13.04 -16.74 -0.48
N ALA A 193 14.24 -16.60 0.08
CA ALA A 193 14.99 -17.72 0.65
C ALA A 193 14.22 -18.36 1.81
N ARG A 194 14.41 -19.66 2.05
CA ARG A 194 13.70 -20.43 3.10
C ARG A 194 13.76 -19.79 4.47
N TRP A 195 14.91 -19.23 4.87
CA TRP A 195 15.06 -18.58 6.16
C TRP A 195 14.18 -17.32 6.29
N ARG A 196 13.99 -16.54 5.19
CA ARG A 196 13.09 -15.38 5.17
C ARG A 196 11.63 -15.78 5.32
N LEU A 197 11.24 -16.91 4.73
CA LEU A 197 9.90 -17.47 4.92
C LEU A 197 9.70 -17.92 6.37
N GLY A 198 10.71 -18.56 6.98
CA GLY A 198 10.71 -18.88 8.39
C GLY A 198 10.59 -17.63 9.28
N THR A 199 11.33 -16.57 8.94
CA THR A 199 11.24 -15.29 9.66
C THR A 199 9.85 -14.66 9.52
N LEU A 200 9.23 -14.69 8.32
CA LEU A 200 7.85 -14.21 8.14
C LEU A 200 6.84 -15.03 8.96
N ALA A 201 6.99 -16.34 8.98
CA ALA A 201 6.15 -17.21 9.79
C ALA A 201 6.31 -16.88 11.29
N ALA A 202 7.56 -16.76 11.77
CA ALA A 202 7.85 -16.38 13.15
C ALA A 202 7.28 -15.00 13.49
N ALA A 203 7.47 -14.01 12.62
CA ALA A 203 6.91 -12.66 12.77
C ALA A 203 5.38 -12.70 12.91
N THR A 204 4.72 -13.49 12.07
CA THR A 204 3.26 -13.67 12.10
C THR A 204 2.81 -14.32 13.40
N VAL A 205 3.44 -15.43 13.81
CA VAL A 205 3.09 -16.16 15.04
C VAL A 205 3.30 -15.29 16.27
N VAL A 206 4.45 -14.61 16.38
CA VAL A 206 4.75 -13.69 17.50
C VAL A 206 3.72 -12.58 17.58
N SER A 207 3.40 -11.95 16.43
CA SER A 207 2.46 -10.83 16.41
C SER A 207 1.01 -11.24 16.69
N VAL A 208 0.57 -12.39 16.20
CA VAL A 208 -0.78 -12.93 16.45
C VAL A 208 -0.92 -13.42 17.89
N GLY A 209 0.12 -14.07 18.43
CA GLY A 209 0.14 -14.59 19.80
C GLY A 209 0.38 -13.54 20.89
N ALA A 210 0.81 -12.32 20.51
CA ALA A 210 1.17 -11.28 21.46
C ALA A 210 0.08 -10.97 22.51
N PRO A 211 -1.22 -10.82 22.17
CA PRO A 211 -2.29 -10.58 23.14
C PRO A 211 -2.43 -11.74 24.14
N SER A 212 -2.35 -12.99 23.66
CA SER A 212 -2.49 -14.16 24.51
C SER A 212 -1.32 -14.29 25.50
N VAL A 213 -0.09 -14.03 25.06
CA VAL A 213 1.10 -14.06 25.93
C VAL A 213 1.02 -12.99 26.99
N ALA A 214 0.65 -11.77 26.60
CA ALA A 214 0.49 -10.64 27.52
C ALA A 214 -0.54 -10.97 28.63
N MET A 215 -1.66 -11.57 28.23
CA MET A 215 -2.73 -11.94 29.13
C MET A 215 -2.33 -13.10 30.07
N LEU A 216 -1.69 -14.15 29.54
CA LEU A 216 -1.27 -15.31 30.33
C LEU A 216 -0.16 -15.01 31.32
N THR A 217 0.68 -14.02 31.05
CA THR A 217 1.78 -13.63 31.93
C THR A 217 1.34 -12.70 33.06
N GLY A 218 0.10 -12.19 33.04
CA GLY A 218 -0.37 -11.17 34.00
C GLY A 218 0.44 -9.87 33.93
N ALA A 219 1.30 -9.74 32.93
CA ALA A 219 2.25 -8.62 32.84
C ALA A 219 1.59 -7.33 32.36
N ASP A 220 0.32 -7.38 32.06
CA ASP A 220 -0.49 -6.22 31.65
C ASP A 220 -1.19 -5.49 32.83
N ASP A 221 -0.89 -5.88 34.07
CA ASP A 221 -1.33 -5.14 35.29
C ASP A 221 -0.74 -3.71 35.38
N SER A 222 -0.18 -3.22 34.28
CA SER A 222 0.30 -1.86 34.24
C SER A 222 -0.88 -0.90 34.19
N THR A 223 -1.04 -0.16 35.25
CA THR A 223 -1.94 0.99 35.43
C THR A 223 -1.78 2.09 34.36
N SER A 224 -0.91 1.89 33.40
CA SER A 224 -0.63 2.81 32.30
C SER A 224 -0.52 2.04 30.98
N PRO A 225 -1.64 1.80 30.28
CA PRO A 225 -1.57 1.30 28.92
C PRO A 225 -0.75 2.27 28.06
N ILE A 226 0.13 1.73 27.20
CA ILE A 226 0.88 2.55 26.25
C ILE A 226 -0.10 3.05 25.19
N TYR A 227 -0.83 4.12 25.55
CA TYR A 227 -1.70 4.80 24.61
C TYR A 227 -0.86 5.51 23.56
N GLY A 228 -1.16 5.26 22.31
CA GLY A 228 -0.64 6.06 21.21
C GLY A 228 0.73 5.68 20.68
N THR A 229 1.15 4.44 20.85
CA THR A 229 2.25 3.92 20.02
C THR A 229 1.86 4.01 18.55
N TRP A 230 2.82 4.36 17.71
CA TRP A 230 2.62 4.70 16.30
C TRP A 230 1.92 3.62 15.46
N ILE A 231 1.95 2.39 15.92
CA ILE A 231 1.48 1.19 15.22
C ILE A 231 0.17 0.66 15.84
N PHE A 232 -0.11 0.97 17.12
CA PHE A 232 -1.24 0.41 17.85
C PHE A 232 -2.39 1.42 17.97
N THR A 233 -3.58 0.97 17.69
CA THR A 233 -4.80 1.79 17.69
C THR A 233 -5.61 1.71 18.96
N VAL A 234 -5.30 0.71 19.80
CA VAL A 234 -5.96 0.44 21.10
C VAL A 234 -4.87 0.43 22.15
N GLY A 235 -5.21 0.77 23.39
CA GLY A 235 -4.31 0.58 24.53
C GLY A 235 -3.85 -0.88 24.57
N VAL A 236 -2.56 -1.08 24.54
CA VAL A 236 -1.94 -2.40 24.63
C VAL A 236 -0.99 -2.40 25.81
N GLY A 237 -0.93 -3.51 26.51
CA GLY A 237 0.01 -3.70 27.60
C GLY A 237 1.47 -3.65 27.09
N ARG A 238 2.40 -3.48 28.02
CA ARG A 238 3.82 -3.38 27.69
C ARG A 238 4.35 -4.63 26.97
N VAL A 239 3.97 -5.81 27.44
CA VAL A 239 4.40 -7.09 26.85
C VAL A 239 3.86 -7.25 25.44
N GLU A 240 2.58 -6.97 25.23
CA GLU A 240 1.97 -7.00 23.91
C GLU A 240 2.67 -6.02 22.96
N ALA A 241 2.94 -4.79 23.42
CA ALA A 241 3.63 -3.77 22.63
C ALA A 241 5.04 -4.21 22.21
N ILE A 242 5.80 -4.83 23.12
CA ILE A 242 7.14 -5.35 22.83
C ILE A 242 7.07 -6.48 21.78
N LEU A 243 6.18 -7.45 21.97
CA LEU A 243 6.03 -8.58 21.05
C LEU A 243 5.57 -8.15 19.67
N LEU A 244 4.59 -7.23 19.60
CA LEU A 244 4.15 -6.67 18.32
C LEU A 244 5.27 -5.89 17.63
N THR A 245 6.03 -5.09 18.37
CA THR A 245 7.18 -4.37 17.82
C THR A 245 8.22 -5.35 17.30
N ALA A 246 8.53 -6.39 18.05
CA ALA A 246 9.45 -7.44 17.60
C ALA A 246 8.96 -8.12 16.32
N GLY A 247 7.67 -8.46 16.24
CA GLY A 247 7.07 -9.02 15.05
C GLY A 247 7.19 -8.09 13.83
N TYR A 248 6.88 -6.80 13.98
CA TYR A 248 7.02 -5.82 12.89
C TYR A 248 8.49 -5.60 12.49
N LEU A 249 9.43 -5.63 13.44
CA LEU A 249 10.87 -5.57 13.14
C LEU A 249 11.33 -6.80 12.35
N LEU A 250 10.79 -7.98 12.62
CA LEU A 250 11.06 -9.19 11.83
C LEU A 250 10.52 -9.05 10.39
N PHE A 251 9.33 -8.47 10.18
CA PHE A 251 8.84 -8.15 8.84
C PHE A 251 9.77 -7.17 8.11
N ALA A 252 10.20 -6.11 8.80
CA ALA A 252 11.16 -5.15 8.25
C ALA A 252 12.51 -5.80 7.92
N LEU A 253 13.01 -6.68 8.78
CA LEU A 253 14.25 -7.43 8.57
C LEU A 253 14.17 -8.28 7.29
N VAL A 254 13.03 -8.93 7.02
CA VAL A 254 12.85 -9.69 5.77
C VAL A 254 12.99 -8.76 4.57
N ILE A 255 12.35 -7.60 4.57
CA ILE A 255 12.47 -6.62 3.47
C ILE A 255 13.91 -6.16 3.31
N LEU A 256 14.56 -5.76 4.40
CA LEU A 256 15.91 -5.20 4.38
C LEU A 256 16.97 -6.25 4.00
N SER A 257 16.74 -7.52 4.29
CA SER A 257 17.63 -8.62 3.95
C SER A 257 17.53 -9.08 2.50
N THR A 258 16.52 -8.63 1.72
CA THR A 258 16.38 -9.00 0.32
C THR A 258 17.53 -8.40 -0.53
N PRO A 259 17.85 -9.01 -1.70
CA PRO A 259 18.85 -8.44 -2.61
C PRO A 259 18.56 -6.98 -2.93
N THR A 260 19.60 -6.16 -3.11
CA THR A 260 19.48 -4.69 -3.25
C THR A 260 18.46 -4.30 -4.32
N VAL A 261 18.47 -4.99 -5.46
CA VAL A 261 17.54 -4.75 -6.57
C VAL A 261 16.08 -4.93 -6.15
N LEU A 262 15.77 -6.01 -5.45
CA LEU A 262 14.43 -6.30 -4.96
C LEU A 262 14.06 -5.37 -3.79
N ARG A 263 15.00 -5.15 -2.87
CA ARG A 263 14.82 -4.30 -1.69
C ARG A 263 14.39 -2.88 -2.05
N LEU A 264 15.11 -2.25 -2.99
CA LEU A 264 14.79 -0.88 -3.40
C LEU A 264 13.37 -0.77 -4.00
N ARG A 265 12.95 -1.77 -4.77
CA ARG A 265 11.59 -1.82 -5.34
C ARG A 265 10.53 -2.08 -4.27
N LEU A 266 10.81 -2.99 -3.32
CA LEU A 266 9.93 -3.21 -2.18
C LEU A 266 9.77 -1.94 -1.35
N LEU A 267 10.87 -1.24 -1.05
CA LEU A 267 10.83 0.02 -0.31
C LEU A 267 10.01 1.07 -1.07
N ALA A 268 10.20 1.20 -2.40
CA ALA A 268 9.39 2.12 -3.20
C ALA A 268 7.88 1.78 -3.16
N LEU A 269 7.53 0.50 -3.23
CA LEU A 269 6.14 0.03 -3.14
C LEU A 269 5.53 0.25 -1.74
N VAL A 270 6.34 0.27 -0.67
CA VAL A 270 5.88 0.54 0.71
C VAL A 270 5.69 2.04 0.97
N VAL A 271 6.29 2.93 0.16
CA VAL A 271 6.20 4.39 0.33
C VAL A 271 4.76 4.89 0.55
N PRO A 272 3.75 4.50 -0.25
CA PRO A 272 2.39 4.99 -0.04
C PRO A 272 1.84 4.71 1.35
N VAL A 273 2.06 3.48 1.85
CA VAL A 273 1.61 3.09 3.20
C VAL A 273 2.37 3.85 4.28
N GLY A 274 3.70 3.94 4.13
CA GLY A 274 4.56 4.66 5.08
C GLY A 274 4.21 6.15 5.16
N VAL A 275 3.95 6.78 4.02
CA VAL A 275 3.54 8.20 3.95
C VAL A 275 2.16 8.40 4.58
N THR A 276 1.19 7.54 4.26
CA THR A 276 -0.13 7.61 4.90
C THR A 276 -0.02 7.47 6.41
N LEU A 277 0.78 6.51 6.87
CA LEU A 277 1.00 6.28 8.30
C LEU A 277 1.68 7.49 8.96
N LEU A 278 2.69 8.08 8.32
CA LEU A 278 3.36 9.27 8.81
C LEU A 278 2.41 10.47 8.88
N LEU A 279 1.67 10.74 7.83
CA LEU A 279 0.72 11.84 7.78
C LEU A 279 -0.38 11.69 8.83
N THR A 280 -0.96 10.49 8.98
CA THR A 280 -2.04 10.26 9.95
C THR A 280 -1.57 10.23 11.38
N ARG A 281 -0.30 9.91 11.65
CA ARG A 281 0.24 9.80 13.02
C ARG A 281 0.99 11.03 13.51
N VAL A 282 1.69 11.73 12.60
CA VAL A 282 2.49 12.92 12.92
C VAL A 282 1.85 14.18 12.37
N GLY A 283 1.56 14.20 11.07
CA GLY A 283 1.08 15.39 10.39
C GLY A 283 -0.22 15.95 10.98
N LEU A 284 -1.15 15.07 11.31
CA LEU A 284 -2.42 15.49 11.92
C LEU A 284 -2.28 15.96 13.37
N LYS A 285 -1.23 15.52 14.09
CA LYS A 285 -0.94 15.99 15.45
C LYS A 285 -0.29 17.36 15.48
N THR A 286 0.57 17.67 14.49
CA THR A 286 1.36 18.89 14.48
C THR A 286 0.59 20.10 13.97
N THR A 287 -0.49 19.89 13.22
CA THR A 287 -1.30 21.00 12.67
C THR A 287 -2.34 21.55 13.63
N GLY A 288 -2.39 21.06 14.87
CA GLY A 288 -3.23 21.62 15.96
C GLY A 288 -4.75 21.48 15.79
N THR A 289 -5.19 21.35 14.55
CA THR A 289 -6.61 21.44 14.17
C THR A 289 -7.46 20.23 14.55
N PHE A 290 -6.84 19.10 14.86
CA PHE A 290 -7.57 17.85 15.15
C PHE A 290 -7.78 17.55 16.64
N LEU A 291 -6.97 18.16 17.52
CA LEU A 291 -6.99 17.84 18.95
C LEU A 291 -7.69 18.90 19.79
N GLU A 292 -7.72 20.15 19.36
CA GLU A 292 -8.30 21.24 20.14
C GLU A 292 -9.82 21.32 20.04
N HIS A 293 -10.44 20.83 18.96
CA HIS A 293 -11.89 20.90 18.76
C HIS A 293 -12.68 19.69 19.27
N SER A 294 -12.03 18.54 19.49
CA SER A 294 -12.73 17.34 19.97
C SER A 294 -13.16 17.37 21.42
N SER A 295 -12.75 18.42 22.18
CA SER A 295 -12.99 18.49 23.62
C SER A 295 -14.23 19.28 24.02
N HIS A 296 -14.86 20.06 23.14
CA HIS A 296 -15.92 20.97 23.58
C HIS A 296 -17.33 20.62 23.10
N ASP A 297 -17.56 20.03 21.94
CA ASP A 297 -18.93 19.84 21.42
C ASP A 297 -19.32 18.42 20.95
N GLY A 298 -18.50 17.41 21.19
CA GLY A 298 -18.87 16.00 20.87
C GLY A 298 -19.03 15.68 19.38
N VAL A 299 -18.82 16.62 18.48
CA VAL A 299 -18.87 16.42 17.02
C VAL A 299 -17.45 16.23 16.51
N PRO A 300 -17.11 15.07 15.92
CA PRO A 300 -15.81 14.88 15.31
C PRO A 300 -15.67 15.84 14.12
N ASP A 301 -14.68 16.72 14.14
CA ASP A 301 -14.37 17.56 12.99
C ASP A 301 -13.99 16.69 11.80
N ALA A 302 -14.79 16.77 10.75
CA ALA A 302 -14.46 16.13 9.48
C ALA A 302 -13.17 16.73 8.92
N LEU A 303 -12.31 15.89 8.34
CA LEU A 303 -11.13 16.35 7.61
C LEU A 303 -11.52 17.40 6.56
N THR A 304 -10.76 18.49 6.52
CA THR A 304 -10.91 19.50 5.46
C THR A 304 -10.56 18.90 4.10
N GLY A 305 -11.10 19.49 3.03
CA GLY A 305 -10.76 19.09 1.65
C GLY A 305 -9.25 19.14 1.37
N ALA A 306 -8.51 20.07 1.97
CA ALA A 306 -7.06 20.17 1.86
C ALA A 306 -6.34 19.01 2.54
N GLN A 307 -6.81 18.57 3.71
CA GLN A 307 -6.26 17.42 4.42
C GLN A 307 -6.51 16.11 3.65
N TRP A 308 -7.73 15.92 3.12
CA TRP A 308 -8.04 14.78 2.24
C TRP A 308 -7.18 14.78 0.98
N SER A 309 -7.03 15.93 0.32
CA SER A 309 -6.17 16.06 -0.85
C SER A 309 -4.72 15.69 -0.52
N THR A 310 -4.20 16.12 0.62
CA THR A 310 -2.85 15.77 1.06
C THR A 310 -2.71 14.28 1.33
N LEU A 311 -3.67 13.65 2.01
CA LEU A 311 -3.66 12.22 2.31
C LEU A 311 -3.70 11.33 1.06
N VAL A 312 -4.34 11.80 0.00
CA VAL A 312 -4.42 11.07 -1.28
C VAL A 312 -3.23 11.39 -2.19
N LEU A 313 -2.89 12.67 -2.35
CA LEU A 313 -1.88 13.09 -3.32
C LEU A 313 -0.45 12.83 -2.85
N ALA A 314 -0.13 13.06 -1.58
CA ALA A 314 1.24 12.91 -1.10
C ALA A 314 1.77 11.46 -1.24
N PRO A 315 1.03 10.39 -0.89
CA PRO A 315 1.47 9.02 -1.13
C PRO A 315 1.73 8.73 -2.62
N VAL A 316 0.86 9.22 -3.51
CA VAL A 316 0.98 9.01 -4.97
C VAL A 316 2.19 9.76 -5.52
N VAL A 317 2.36 11.02 -5.15
CA VAL A 317 3.50 11.85 -5.62
C VAL A 317 4.82 11.25 -5.13
N LEU A 318 4.92 10.90 -3.84
CA LEU A 318 6.15 10.34 -3.29
C LEU A 318 6.46 8.95 -3.86
N PHE A 319 5.45 8.15 -4.15
CA PHE A 319 5.64 6.90 -4.90
C PHE A 319 6.20 7.17 -6.31
N ALA A 320 5.61 8.11 -7.05
CA ALA A 320 6.08 8.47 -8.38
C ALA A 320 7.52 8.98 -8.35
N VAL A 321 7.88 9.81 -7.36
CA VAL A 321 9.26 10.28 -7.12
C VAL A 321 10.20 9.13 -6.82
N ALA A 322 9.83 8.20 -5.93
CA ALA A 322 10.65 7.04 -5.60
C ALA A 322 10.90 6.16 -6.84
N VAL A 323 9.87 5.91 -7.65
CA VAL A 323 9.99 5.19 -8.92
C VAL A 323 10.89 5.94 -9.90
N ALA A 324 10.75 7.25 -10.03
CA ALA A 324 11.57 8.09 -10.92
C ALA A 324 13.05 8.07 -10.51
N ILE A 325 13.35 8.16 -9.20
CA ILE A 325 14.72 8.08 -8.66
C ILE A 325 15.34 6.71 -8.97
N LEU A 326 14.61 5.62 -8.76
CA LEU A 326 15.09 4.27 -9.08
C LEU A 326 15.35 4.13 -10.58
N HIS A 327 14.43 4.61 -11.41
CA HIS A 327 14.60 4.62 -12.84
C HIS A 327 15.86 5.41 -13.26
N HIS A 328 16.06 6.59 -12.72
CA HIS A 328 17.24 7.39 -13.02
C HIS A 328 18.56 6.69 -12.62
N ARG A 329 18.59 6.08 -11.44
CA ARG A 329 19.78 5.32 -10.97
C ARG A 329 20.09 4.09 -11.83
N GLU A 330 19.08 3.39 -12.33
CA GLU A 330 19.27 2.23 -13.22
C GLU A 330 19.89 2.63 -14.58
N HIS A 331 19.66 3.88 -15.02
CA HIS A 331 20.13 4.38 -16.31
C HIS A 331 21.41 5.22 -16.24
N SER A 332 21.74 5.74 -15.08
CA SER A 332 22.94 6.57 -14.85
C SER A 332 24.15 5.76 -14.38
N GLY A 333 23.97 4.46 -14.09
CA GLY A 333 25.07 3.57 -13.75
C GLY A 333 26.03 3.42 -14.94
N PRO A 334 27.35 3.47 -14.73
CA PRO A 334 28.32 3.25 -15.80
C PRO A 334 28.00 1.89 -16.44
N GLN A 335 27.77 1.91 -17.76
CA GLN A 335 27.77 0.69 -18.55
C GLN A 335 29.13 0.05 -18.31
N ARG A 336 29.20 -0.94 -17.41
CA ARG A 336 30.39 -1.77 -17.31
C ARG A 336 30.47 -2.57 -18.60
N ALA A 337 31.37 -2.11 -19.44
CA ALA A 337 31.85 -2.79 -20.63
C ALA A 337 32.48 -4.14 -20.26
#